data_f6facf2e92d04fee19ccf635238a4413
#
_entry.id   f6facf2e92d04fee19ccf635238a4413
#
_cell.length_a   1.000
_cell.length_b   1.000
_cell.length_c   1.000
_cell.angle_alpha   90.00
_cell.angle_beta   90.00
_cell.angle_gamma   90.00
#
_symmetry.space_group_name_H-M   'P 1'
#
loop_
_entity.id
_entity.type
_entity.pdbx_description
1 polymer ?
#
loop_
_entity_poly.entity_id
_entity_poly.type
_entity_poly.pdbx_seq_one_letter_code
_entity_poly.pdbx_strand_id
1 'polypeptide(L)'
;MYISDVAVSVGLTAQALRFYERLGLVEKPQRTSGGYRVYSAEMLEQVQFIKDAERLGFSLDEVREILRLKYSGQSPCDCVREMLNQKLKGLKKQIQQMDQVRREIAVCLRAPQKRARLPNTASLICLIV
;
A
#
# COMPACT_ATOMS: atom_id res chain seq x y z
N MET A 1 19.21 -15.36 -9.46
CA MET A 1 19.68 -14.29 -8.54
C MET A 1 19.50 -14.74 -7.10
N TYR A 2 20.40 -14.37 -6.25
CA TYR A 2 20.29 -14.63 -4.82
C TYR A 2 19.35 -13.59 -4.17
N ILE A 3 18.85 -13.92 -2.97
CA ILE A 3 17.88 -13.07 -2.26
C ILE A 3 18.39 -11.64 -2.04
N SER A 4 19.68 -11.48 -1.76
CA SER A 4 20.27 -10.15 -1.56
C SER A 4 20.24 -9.31 -2.83
N ASP A 5 20.52 -9.94 -3.98
CA ASP A 5 20.53 -9.28 -5.28
C ASP A 5 19.11 -8.86 -5.69
N VAL A 6 18.14 -9.73 -5.44
CA VAL A 6 16.72 -9.43 -5.67
C VAL A 6 16.27 -8.29 -4.80
N ALA A 7 16.60 -8.32 -3.52
CA ALA A 7 16.22 -7.28 -2.58
C ALA A 7 16.75 -5.91 -3.04
N VAL A 8 18.01 -5.85 -3.46
CA VAL A 8 18.61 -4.63 -3.98
C VAL A 8 17.93 -4.16 -5.27
N SER A 9 17.69 -5.08 -6.21
CA SER A 9 17.14 -4.73 -7.52
C SER A 9 15.71 -4.18 -7.44
N VAL A 10 14.91 -4.67 -6.49
CA VAL A 10 13.52 -4.20 -6.30
C VAL A 10 13.38 -3.18 -5.17
N GLY A 11 14.47 -2.85 -4.49
CA GLY A 11 14.45 -1.89 -3.39
C GLY A 11 13.71 -2.41 -2.16
N LEU A 12 13.80 -3.70 -1.88
CA LEU A 12 13.21 -4.35 -0.72
C LEU A 12 14.30 -5.00 0.14
N THR A 13 13.95 -5.36 1.36
CA THR A 13 14.83 -6.15 2.22
C THR A 13 14.67 -7.64 1.96
N ALA A 14 15.69 -8.42 2.25
CA ALA A 14 15.60 -9.88 2.19
C ALA A 14 14.49 -10.41 3.11
N GLN A 15 14.26 -9.75 4.23
CA GLN A 15 13.22 -10.09 5.18
C GLN A 15 11.82 -9.91 4.57
N ALA A 16 11.60 -8.85 3.81
CA ALA A 16 10.34 -8.60 3.12
C ALA A 16 10.06 -9.68 2.07
N LEU A 17 11.09 -10.10 1.32
CA LEU A 17 10.97 -11.19 0.34
C LEU A 17 10.59 -12.51 1.00
N ARG A 18 11.18 -12.83 2.15
CA ARG A 18 10.83 -14.01 2.94
C ARG A 18 9.40 -13.94 3.46
N PHE A 19 8.96 -12.74 3.81
CA PHE A 19 7.59 -12.51 4.24
C PHE A 19 6.58 -12.80 3.12
N TYR A 20 6.82 -12.29 1.92
CA TYR A 20 5.99 -12.57 0.76
C TYR A 20 5.95 -14.06 0.42
N GLU A 21 7.08 -14.73 0.53
CA GLU A 21 7.19 -16.18 0.33
C GLU A 21 6.33 -16.95 1.34
N ARG A 22 6.38 -16.56 2.62
CA ARG A 22 5.55 -17.18 3.67
C ARG A 22 4.07 -16.97 3.46
N LEU A 23 3.67 -15.81 2.91
CA LEU A 23 2.27 -15.52 2.63
C LEU A 23 1.76 -16.23 1.36
N GLY A 24 2.64 -16.91 0.62
CA GLY A 24 2.26 -17.57 -0.61
C GLY A 24 2.07 -16.61 -1.79
N LEU A 25 2.53 -15.37 -1.69
CA LEU A 25 2.45 -14.37 -2.76
C LEU A 25 3.49 -14.62 -3.84
N VAL A 26 4.60 -15.23 -3.48
CA VAL A 26 5.70 -15.60 -4.37
C VAL A 26 5.94 -17.09 -4.20
N GLU A 27 6.18 -17.79 -5.30
CA GLU A 27 6.52 -19.22 -5.26
C GLU A 27 7.81 -19.43 -4.46
N LYS A 28 7.92 -20.60 -3.85
CA LYS A 28 9.14 -20.95 -3.15
C LYS A 28 10.29 -21.01 -4.15
N PRO A 29 11.36 -20.25 -3.92
CA PRO A 29 12.50 -20.27 -4.82
C PRO A 29 13.21 -21.64 -4.76
N GLN A 30 13.80 -22.02 -5.87
CA GLN A 30 14.68 -23.18 -5.89
C GLN A 30 15.92 -22.88 -5.04
N ARG A 31 16.51 -23.92 -4.47
CA ARG A 31 17.72 -23.79 -3.68
C ARG A 31 18.91 -24.41 -4.39
N THR A 32 20.07 -23.80 -4.24
CA THR A 32 21.34 -24.40 -4.69
C THR A 32 21.69 -25.60 -3.84
N SER A 33 22.69 -26.37 -4.24
CA SER A 33 23.24 -27.46 -3.46
C SER A 33 23.74 -27.02 -2.08
N GLY A 34 24.13 -25.75 -1.93
CA GLY A 34 24.52 -25.16 -0.66
C GLY A 34 23.36 -24.63 0.18
N GLY A 35 22.10 -24.82 -0.26
CA GLY A 35 20.92 -24.39 0.47
C GLY A 35 20.51 -22.93 0.27
N TYR A 36 21.15 -22.21 -0.65
CA TYR A 36 20.84 -20.81 -0.91
C TYR A 36 19.64 -20.68 -1.85
N ARG A 37 18.77 -19.70 -1.58
CA ARG A 37 17.63 -19.40 -2.43
C ARG A 37 18.05 -18.75 -3.75
N VAL A 38 17.49 -19.21 -4.85
CA VAL A 38 17.71 -18.65 -6.19
C VAL A 38 16.38 -18.20 -6.77
N TYR A 39 16.30 -16.94 -7.14
CA TYR A 39 15.09 -16.35 -7.70
C TYR A 39 15.19 -16.27 -9.22
N SER A 40 14.10 -16.67 -9.90
CA SER A 40 13.99 -16.53 -11.36
C SER A 40 13.59 -15.11 -11.75
N ALA A 41 13.73 -14.77 -13.03
CA ALA A 41 13.27 -13.50 -13.58
C ALA A 41 11.77 -13.32 -13.38
N GLU A 42 11.00 -14.41 -13.50
CA GLU A 42 9.54 -14.39 -13.29
C GLU A 42 9.19 -14.02 -11.84
N MET A 43 9.93 -14.55 -10.90
CA MET A 43 9.76 -14.21 -9.48
C MET A 43 10.08 -12.75 -9.21
N LEU A 44 11.07 -12.19 -9.89
CA LEU A 44 11.40 -10.77 -9.82
C LEU A 44 10.23 -9.91 -10.28
N GLU A 45 9.61 -10.27 -11.39
CA GLU A 45 8.45 -9.56 -11.91
C GLU A 45 7.27 -9.63 -10.92
N GLN A 46 7.06 -10.78 -10.30
CA GLN A 46 6.02 -10.94 -9.27
C GLN A 46 6.28 -10.04 -8.07
N VAL A 47 7.50 -10.02 -7.59
CA VAL A 47 7.88 -9.17 -6.44
C VAL A 47 7.72 -7.69 -6.79
N GLN A 48 8.12 -7.29 -7.98
CA GLN A 48 7.95 -5.91 -8.44
C GLN A 48 6.47 -5.55 -8.54
N PHE A 49 5.65 -6.44 -9.05
CA PHE A 49 4.20 -6.25 -9.12
C PHE A 49 3.59 -6.07 -7.73
N ILE A 50 3.98 -6.90 -6.76
CA ILE A 50 3.49 -6.80 -5.38
C ILE A 50 3.86 -5.44 -4.78
N LYS A 51 5.11 -5.02 -4.98
CA LYS A 51 5.60 -3.73 -4.49
C LYS A 51 4.83 -2.56 -5.08
N ASP A 52 4.63 -2.57 -6.39
CA ASP A 52 3.90 -1.52 -7.09
C ASP A 52 2.43 -1.46 -6.65
N ALA A 53 1.80 -2.61 -6.48
CA ALA A 53 0.43 -2.70 -6.01
C ALA A 53 0.29 -2.14 -4.59
N GLU A 54 1.20 -2.49 -3.68
CA GLU A 54 1.21 -1.93 -2.34
C GLU A 54 1.37 -0.41 -2.35
N ARG A 55 2.23 0.10 -3.22
CA ARG A 55 2.42 1.54 -3.38
C ARG A 55 1.13 2.24 -3.81
N LEU A 56 0.31 1.60 -4.64
CA LEU A 56 -1.00 2.10 -5.04
C LEU A 56 -2.07 1.95 -3.96
N GLY A 57 -1.72 1.33 -2.83
CA GLY A 57 -2.63 1.18 -1.70
C GLY A 57 -3.41 -0.13 -1.68
N PHE A 58 -3.05 -1.10 -2.52
CA PHE A 58 -3.63 -2.44 -2.44
C PHE A 58 -3.12 -3.16 -1.19
N SER A 59 -4.01 -3.84 -0.48
CA SER A 59 -3.63 -4.70 0.63
C SER A 59 -3.00 -5.99 0.09
N LEU A 60 -2.25 -6.69 0.93
CA LEU A 60 -1.66 -7.97 0.55
C LEU A 60 -2.73 -9.02 0.22
N ASP A 61 -3.88 -8.98 0.88
CA ASP A 61 -5.00 -9.86 0.56
C ASP A 61 -5.57 -9.57 -0.84
N GLU A 62 -5.71 -8.29 -1.19
CA GLU A 62 -6.13 -7.87 -2.52
C GLU A 62 -5.13 -8.31 -3.60
N VAL A 63 -3.84 -8.15 -3.32
CA VAL A 63 -2.76 -8.59 -4.23
C VAL A 63 -2.82 -10.11 -4.42
N ARG A 64 -3.04 -10.85 -3.34
CA ARG A 64 -3.17 -12.32 -3.40
C ARG A 64 -4.33 -12.72 -4.31
N GLU A 65 -5.48 -12.05 -4.19
CA GLU A 65 -6.64 -12.33 -5.02
C GLU A 65 -6.35 -12.05 -6.51
N ILE A 66 -5.69 -10.94 -6.81
CA ILE A 66 -5.29 -10.61 -8.20
C ILE A 66 -4.36 -11.67 -8.76
N LEU A 67 -3.36 -12.09 -8.00
CA LEU A 67 -2.42 -13.13 -8.42
C LEU A 67 -3.12 -14.47 -8.62
N ARG A 68 -4.06 -14.82 -7.73
CA ARG A 68 -4.85 -16.04 -7.85
C ARG A 68 -5.63 -16.08 -9.16
N LEU A 69 -6.29 -14.98 -9.51
CA LEU A 69 -7.02 -14.85 -10.76
C LEU A 69 -6.11 -14.97 -11.97
N LYS A 70 -4.95 -14.34 -11.91
CA LYS A 70 -3.95 -14.40 -12.99
C LYS A 70 -3.46 -15.82 -13.22
N TYR A 71 -3.17 -16.57 -12.16
CA TYR A 71 -2.66 -17.95 -12.27
C TYR A 71 -3.74 -18.96 -12.64
N SER A 72 -5.00 -18.67 -12.39
CA SER A 72 -6.11 -19.55 -12.79
C SER A 72 -6.47 -19.44 -14.27
N GLY A 73 -5.77 -18.58 -15.02
CA GLY A 73 -6.03 -18.34 -16.44
C GLY A 73 -7.18 -17.38 -16.69
N GLN A 74 -7.80 -16.84 -15.66
CA GLN A 74 -8.83 -15.81 -15.80
C GLN A 74 -8.16 -14.45 -15.98
N SER A 75 -8.79 -13.58 -16.77
CA SER A 75 -8.32 -12.21 -16.92
C SER A 75 -8.68 -11.41 -15.66
N PRO A 76 -7.70 -10.87 -14.90
CA PRO A 76 -8.02 -10.08 -13.71
C PRO A 76 -8.44 -8.65 -14.02
N CYS A 77 -8.50 -8.26 -15.30
CA CYS A 77 -8.66 -6.86 -15.71
C CYS A 77 -9.91 -6.19 -15.13
N ASP A 78 -11.06 -6.84 -15.17
CA ASP A 78 -12.31 -6.27 -14.66
C ASP A 78 -12.29 -6.17 -13.13
N CYS A 79 -11.76 -7.18 -12.46
CA CYS A 79 -11.64 -7.21 -11.01
C CYS A 79 -10.68 -6.11 -10.53
N VAL A 80 -9.52 -5.98 -11.16
CA VAL A 80 -8.53 -4.95 -10.85
C VAL A 80 -9.10 -3.56 -11.11
N ARG A 81 -9.84 -3.40 -12.20
CA ARG A 81 -10.47 -2.11 -12.53
C ARG A 81 -11.48 -1.70 -11.46
N GLU A 82 -12.29 -2.63 -10.98
CA GLU A 82 -13.22 -2.37 -9.89
C GLU A 82 -12.51 -2.00 -8.59
N MET A 83 -11.45 -2.72 -8.26
CA MET A 83 -10.61 -2.40 -7.09
C MET A 83 -10.01 -1.01 -7.19
N LEU A 84 -9.50 -0.63 -8.37
CA LEU A 84 -8.95 0.70 -8.61
C LEU A 84 -10.01 1.79 -8.48
N ASN A 85 -11.23 1.54 -8.99
CA ASN A 85 -12.34 2.47 -8.85
C ASN A 85 -12.70 2.69 -7.39
N GLN A 86 -12.75 1.64 -6.59
CA GLN A 86 -13.04 1.74 -5.15
C GLN A 86 -11.94 2.51 -4.42
N LYS A 87 -10.69 2.27 -4.76
CA LYS A 87 -9.57 3.01 -4.18
C LYS A 87 -9.60 4.48 -4.55
N LEU A 88 -9.93 4.79 -5.79
CA LEU A 88 -10.06 6.18 -6.25
C LEU A 88 -11.15 6.91 -5.46
N LYS A 89 -12.31 6.28 -5.26
CA LYS A 89 -13.40 6.85 -4.46
C LYS A 89 -12.97 7.09 -3.02
N GLY A 90 -12.27 6.11 -2.42
CA GLY A 90 -11.75 6.22 -1.06
C GLY A 90 -10.75 7.35 -0.92
N LEU A 91 -9.85 7.51 -1.87
CA LEU A 91 -8.86 8.59 -1.87
C LEU A 91 -9.51 9.96 -2.01
N LYS A 92 -10.50 10.10 -2.89
CA LYS A 92 -11.26 11.35 -3.04
C LYS A 92 -11.93 11.74 -1.73
N LYS A 93 -12.52 10.76 -1.04
CA LYS A 93 -13.16 10.99 0.26
C LYS A 93 -12.14 11.42 1.31
N GLN A 94 -10.97 10.77 1.37
CA GLN A 94 -9.90 11.13 2.28
C GLN A 94 -9.38 12.54 2.02
N ILE A 95 -9.22 12.92 0.75
CA ILE A 95 -8.79 14.27 0.37
C ILE A 95 -9.80 15.31 0.85
N GLN A 96 -11.09 15.05 0.66
CA GLN A 96 -12.15 15.95 1.14
C GLN A 96 -12.13 16.09 2.65
N GLN A 97 -11.95 14.99 3.38
CA GLN A 97 -11.87 15.00 4.84
C GLN A 97 -10.65 15.78 5.32
N MET A 98 -9.51 15.56 4.69
CA MET A 98 -8.28 16.30 5.01
C MET A 98 -8.40 17.78 4.69
N ASP A 99 -9.03 18.13 3.58
CA ASP A 99 -9.27 19.53 3.22
C ASP A 99 -10.17 20.21 4.23
N GLN A 100 -11.19 19.52 4.72
CA GLN A 100 -12.07 20.02 5.77
C GLN A 100 -11.29 20.30 7.07
N VAL A 101 -10.45 19.37 7.49
CA VAL A 101 -9.58 19.56 8.67
C VAL A 101 -8.64 20.75 8.47
N ARG A 102 -8.06 20.86 7.29
CA ARG A 102 -7.20 21.99 6.94
C ARG A 102 -7.93 23.33 7.10
N ARG A 103 -9.17 23.41 6.62
CA ARG A 103 -10.00 24.63 6.75
C ARG A 103 -10.29 24.95 8.21
N GLU A 104 -10.61 23.94 9.00
CA GLU A 104 -10.89 24.11 10.43
C GLU A 104 -9.66 24.64 11.18
N ILE A 105 -8.49 24.09 10.90
CA ILE A 105 -7.24 24.56 11.49
C ILE A 105 -6.94 25.99 11.06
N ALA A 106 -7.15 26.34 9.80
CA ALA A 106 -6.94 27.70 9.30
C ALA A 106 -7.87 28.69 9.99
N VAL A 107 -9.10 28.31 10.25
CA VAL A 107 -10.05 29.12 10.99
C VAL A 107 -9.56 29.36 12.44
N CYS A 108 -9.07 28.30 13.10
CA CYS A 108 -8.51 28.40 14.44
C CYS A 108 -7.33 29.37 14.51
N LEU A 109 -6.46 29.36 13.50
CA LEU A 109 -5.29 30.24 13.45
C LEU A 109 -5.65 31.69 13.17
N ARG A 110 -6.74 31.94 12.44
CA ARG A 110 -7.21 33.30 12.14
C ARG A 110 -8.06 33.88 13.25
N ALA A 111 -8.70 33.03 14.05
CA ALA A 111 -9.58 33.50 15.12
C ALA A 111 -8.77 34.24 16.19
N PRO A 112 -9.18 35.43 16.59
CA PRO A 112 -8.61 36.04 17.77
C PRO A 112 -8.88 35.14 18.97
N GLN A 113 -7.99 35.11 19.94
CA GLN A 113 -8.07 34.25 21.12
C GLN A 113 -9.40 34.33 21.88
N LYS A 114 -10.24 35.29 21.53
CA LYS A 114 -11.58 35.47 22.08
C LYS A 114 -12.62 34.75 21.22
N ARG A 115 -12.65 33.42 21.31
CA ARG A 115 -13.77 32.67 20.93
C ARG A 115 -14.58 32.93 19.72
N ALA A 116 -13.99 32.62 18.56
CA ALA A 116 -14.82 32.32 17.42
C ALA A 116 -15.64 31.05 17.71
N ARG A 117 -16.86 30.98 17.19
CA ARG A 117 -17.66 29.76 17.23
C ARG A 117 -16.99 28.71 16.33
N LEU A 118 -16.21 27.86 16.96
CA LEU A 118 -15.53 26.79 16.27
C LEU A 118 -16.32 25.48 16.39
N PRO A 119 -16.24 24.57 15.40
CA PRO A 119 -16.76 23.22 15.55
C PRO A 119 -16.17 22.58 16.81
N ASN A 120 -16.88 21.66 17.43
CA ASN A 120 -16.48 21.08 18.72
C ASN A 120 -15.05 20.52 18.72
N THR A 121 -14.62 19.91 17.61
CA THR A 121 -13.27 19.39 17.44
C THR A 121 -12.21 20.49 17.40
N ALA A 122 -12.51 21.59 16.74
CA ALA A 122 -11.60 22.72 16.63
C ALA A 122 -11.50 23.49 17.97
N SER A 123 -12.57 23.54 18.75
CA SER A 123 -12.57 24.09 20.10
C SER A 123 -11.61 23.39 21.03
N LEU A 124 -11.54 22.05 20.95
CA LEU A 124 -10.61 21.24 21.74
C LEU A 124 -9.16 21.55 21.39
N ILE A 125 -8.86 21.71 20.12
CA ILE A 125 -7.52 22.07 19.65
C ILE A 125 -7.11 23.45 20.13
N CYS A 126 -8.02 24.42 20.08
CA CYS A 126 -7.76 25.78 20.55
C CYS A 126 -7.59 25.85 22.06
N LEU A 127 -8.20 24.95 22.83
CA LEU A 127 -8.02 24.87 24.28
C LEU A 127 -6.66 24.28 24.67
N ILE A 128 -6.07 23.45 23.82
CA ILE A 128 -4.78 22.83 24.05
C ILE A 128 -3.64 23.77 23.72
N VAL A 129 -3.85 24.71 22.81
CA VAL A 129 -2.88 25.71 22.38
C VAL A 129 -3.12 27.00 23.13
#